data_1c47344ebdf4c0430c61c29a3de33583
#
_entry.id   1c47344ebdf4c0430c61c29a3de33583
#
_cell.length_a   1.000
_cell.length_b   1.000
_cell.length_c   1.000
_cell.angle_alpha   90.00
_cell.angle_beta   90.00
_cell.angle_gamma   90.00
#
_symmetry.space_group_name_H-M   'P 1'
#
loop_
_entity.id
_entity.type
_entity.pdbx_description
1 polymer ?
#
loop_
_entity_poly.entity_id
_entity_poly.type
_entity_poly.pdbx_seq_one_letter_code
_entity_poly.pdbx_strand_id
1 'polypeptide(L)'
;MEAAFANIIEKDDKTLVFSSGLFGNRMADVASRYGGKVIEIKKQWGKNFRIEEMKETIDSHKDLKIVAIVHAETSTGSLQPIKELGEYLKSRDIIFIVDCVTSFTGINLEVDNWSIDICYSGTQKCLNVPPGLSPITFSEKALNKIKKRKEKVTSWYLCLLYTSDAADDDHC
;
A
#
# COMPACT_ATOMS: atom_id res chain seq x y z
N MET A 1 -5.05 -2.95 -5.35
CA MET A 1 -4.82 -1.51 -5.01
C MET A 1 -6.02 -0.91 -4.28
N GLU A 2 -7.16 -0.78 -4.93
CA GLU A 2 -8.31 -0.05 -4.36
C GLU A 2 -8.78 -0.64 -3.02
N ALA A 3 -8.92 -1.96 -2.91
CA ALA A 3 -9.28 -2.62 -1.66
C ALA A 3 -8.28 -2.34 -0.51
N ALA A 4 -6.98 -2.20 -0.80
CA ALA A 4 -5.99 -1.85 0.21
C ALA A 4 -6.30 -0.48 0.83
N PHE A 5 -6.50 0.54 -0.01
CA PHE A 5 -6.76 1.90 0.48
C PHE A 5 -8.16 2.07 1.06
N ALA A 6 -9.18 1.45 0.48
CA ALA A 6 -10.55 1.50 1.00
C ALA A 6 -10.65 1.04 2.45
N ASN A 7 -9.91 0.00 2.82
CA ASN A 7 -9.96 -0.57 4.16
C ASN A 7 -9.08 0.17 5.17
N ILE A 8 -7.99 0.80 4.75
CA ILE A 8 -6.98 1.34 5.68
C ILE A 8 -7.08 2.85 5.88
N ILE A 9 -7.52 3.62 4.86
CA ILE A 9 -7.63 5.07 4.96
C ILE A 9 -8.87 5.47 5.74
N GLU A 10 -8.71 6.32 6.74
CA GLU A 10 -9.75 7.12 7.33
C GLU A 10 -9.65 8.57 6.82
N LYS A 11 -10.74 9.32 6.92
CA LYS A 11 -10.78 10.71 6.48
C LYS A 11 -9.63 11.52 7.10
N ASP A 12 -8.93 12.25 6.26
CA ASP A 12 -7.80 13.11 6.64
C ASP A 12 -6.51 12.38 7.04
N ASP A 13 -6.44 11.03 6.95
CA ASP A 13 -5.18 10.30 7.16
C ASP A 13 -4.08 10.82 6.22
N LYS A 14 -2.98 11.31 6.78
CA LYS A 14 -1.82 11.73 5.98
C LYS A 14 -1.16 10.52 5.35
N THR A 15 -1.22 10.47 4.03
CA THR A 15 -0.72 9.38 3.19
C THR A 15 0.40 9.87 2.29
N LEU A 16 1.60 9.37 2.50
CA LEU A 16 2.76 9.66 1.66
C LEU A 16 2.89 8.61 0.56
N VAL A 17 2.94 9.03 -0.68
CA VAL A 17 3.12 8.14 -1.84
C VAL A 17 4.38 8.51 -2.59
N PHE A 18 5.31 7.57 -2.72
CA PHE A 18 6.47 7.70 -3.59
C PHE A 18 6.13 7.19 -4.99
N SER A 19 6.17 8.09 -5.98
CA SER A 19 5.69 7.85 -7.34
C SER A 19 6.79 8.08 -8.37
N SER A 20 7.15 7.03 -9.12
CA SER A 20 8.14 7.09 -10.20
C SER A 20 7.60 6.55 -11.54
N GLY A 21 6.28 6.47 -11.66
CA GLY A 21 5.57 6.00 -12.85
C GLY A 21 4.06 6.06 -12.73
N LEU A 22 3.39 5.45 -13.71
CA LEU A 22 1.93 5.49 -13.85
C LEU A 22 1.21 4.89 -12.62
N PHE A 23 1.72 3.75 -12.10
CA PHE A 23 1.04 3.06 -11.01
C PHE A 23 1.26 3.74 -9.67
N GLY A 24 2.39 4.42 -9.47
CA GLY A 24 2.59 5.31 -8.34
C GLY A 24 1.61 6.49 -8.37
N ASN A 25 1.43 7.16 -9.53
CA ASN A 25 0.44 8.22 -9.67
C ASN A 25 -0.99 7.73 -9.42
N ARG A 26 -1.34 6.53 -9.93
CA ARG A 26 -2.65 5.91 -9.68
C ARG A 26 -2.86 5.61 -8.19
N MET A 27 -1.83 5.16 -7.51
CA MET A 27 -1.87 4.90 -6.07
C MET A 27 -2.21 6.18 -5.29
N ALA A 28 -1.61 7.31 -5.65
CA ALA A 28 -1.91 8.61 -5.06
C ALA A 28 -3.35 9.06 -5.35
N ASP A 29 -3.82 8.91 -6.60
CA ASP A 29 -5.21 9.23 -6.97
C ASP A 29 -6.22 8.37 -6.19
N VAL A 30 -6.01 7.05 -6.11
CA VAL A 30 -6.88 6.15 -5.35
C VAL A 30 -6.91 6.52 -3.87
N ALA A 31 -5.75 6.76 -3.25
CA ALA A 31 -5.67 7.15 -1.84
C ALA A 31 -6.46 8.45 -1.56
N SER A 32 -6.40 9.42 -2.47
CA SER A 32 -7.14 10.68 -2.34
C SER A 32 -8.67 10.49 -2.43
N ARG A 33 -9.13 9.58 -3.29
CA ARG A 33 -10.57 9.26 -3.46
C ARG A 33 -11.18 8.65 -2.20
N TYR A 34 -10.38 7.92 -1.39
CA TYR A 34 -10.81 7.38 -0.10
C TYR A 34 -10.64 8.34 1.08
N GLY A 35 -10.38 9.62 0.80
CA GLY A 35 -10.34 10.68 1.82
C GLY A 35 -8.98 10.92 2.46
N GLY A 36 -7.92 10.29 1.97
CA GLY A 36 -6.55 10.52 2.44
C GLY A 36 -6.05 11.93 2.09
N LYS A 37 -5.34 12.57 3.01
CA LYS A 37 -4.52 13.76 2.72
C LYS A 37 -3.21 13.31 2.08
N VAL A 38 -3.24 13.18 0.76
CA VAL A 38 -2.12 12.61 -0.01
C VAL A 38 -1.00 13.62 -0.22
N ILE A 39 0.21 13.20 0.11
CA ILE A 39 1.48 13.85 -0.21
C ILE A 39 2.17 12.96 -1.24
N GLU A 40 2.15 13.37 -2.50
CA GLU A 40 2.79 12.63 -3.58
C GLU A 40 4.19 13.19 -3.85
N ILE A 41 5.21 12.38 -3.61
CA ILE A 41 6.59 12.71 -3.97
C ILE A 41 6.89 12.08 -5.32
N LYS A 42 7.04 12.92 -6.33
CA LYS A 42 7.31 12.49 -7.71
C LYS A 42 8.79 12.43 -8.00
N LYS A 43 9.19 11.37 -8.67
CA LYS A 43 10.51 11.24 -9.27
C LYS A 43 10.39 11.10 -10.78
N GLN A 44 11.44 11.43 -11.50
CA GLN A 44 11.49 11.17 -12.93
C GLN A 44 11.19 9.70 -13.21
N TRP A 45 10.31 9.42 -14.14
CA TRP A 45 9.94 8.07 -14.52
C TRP A 45 11.15 7.21 -14.86
N GLY A 46 11.16 5.98 -14.33
CA GLY A 46 12.27 5.05 -14.48
C GLY A 46 13.47 5.28 -13.54
N LYS A 47 13.36 6.26 -12.62
CA LYS A 47 14.37 6.48 -11.58
C LYS A 47 13.88 6.00 -10.22
N ASN A 48 14.75 5.33 -9.49
CA ASN A 48 14.47 4.87 -8.13
C ASN A 48 14.72 5.97 -7.10
N PHE A 49 13.95 5.94 -6.03
CA PHE A 49 14.23 6.71 -4.82
C PHE A 49 15.40 6.07 -4.07
N ARG A 50 16.30 6.89 -3.55
CA ARG A 50 17.33 6.43 -2.60
C ARG A 50 16.71 6.32 -1.22
N ILE A 51 17.20 5.41 -0.43
CA ILE A 51 16.65 5.17 0.92
C ILE A 51 16.79 6.40 1.82
N GLU A 52 17.90 7.12 1.71
CA GLU A 52 18.15 8.33 2.50
C GLU A 52 17.12 9.41 2.20
N GLU A 53 16.84 9.68 0.92
CA GLU A 53 15.84 10.68 0.54
C GLU A 53 14.42 10.29 0.96
N MET A 54 14.10 8.98 0.97
CA MET A 54 12.81 8.52 1.48
C MET A 54 12.69 8.73 3.00
N LYS A 55 13.74 8.38 3.76
CA LYS A 55 13.78 8.60 5.22
C LYS A 55 13.66 10.08 5.59
N GLU A 56 14.44 10.94 4.95
CA GLU A 56 14.38 12.39 5.13
C GLU A 56 12.99 12.95 4.84
N THR A 57 12.37 12.47 3.75
CA THR A 57 11.00 12.86 3.39
C THR A 57 10.01 12.44 4.47
N ILE A 58 10.07 11.18 4.93
CA ILE A 58 9.19 10.67 5.99
C ILE A 58 9.35 11.49 7.27
N ASP A 59 10.58 11.78 7.67
CA ASP A 59 10.88 12.54 8.90
C ASP A 59 10.42 13.99 8.83
N SER A 60 10.40 14.57 7.63
CA SER A 60 9.94 15.95 7.42
C SER A 60 8.41 16.09 7.54
N HIS A 61 7.67 14.99 7.46
CA HIS A 61 6.20 14.99 7.54
C HIS A 61 5.73 14.37 8.84
N LYS A 62 5.26 15.21 9.77
CA LYS A 62 4.67 14.75 11.03
C LYS A 62 3.29 14.12 10.81
N ASP A 63 2.95 13.19 11.70
CA ASP A 63 1.62 12.55 11.76
C ASP A 63 1.25 11.74 10.51
N LEU A 64 2.24 11.21 9.78
CA LEU A 64 2.00 10.24 8.72
C LEU A 64 1.32 9.00 9.30
N LYS A 65 0.30 8.52 8.59
CA LYS A 65 -0.41 7.27 8.90
C LYS A 65 -0.10 6.16 7.91
N ILE A 66 0.24 6.52 6.69
CA ILE A 66 0.46 5.58 5.60
C ILE A 66 1.64 6.04 4.76
N VAL A 67 2.50 5.10 4.39
CA VAL A 67 3.53 5.24 3.35
C VAL A 67 3.25 4.18 2.30
N ALA A 68 3.20 4.58 1.03
CA ALA A 68 2.88 3.68 -0.07
C ALA A 68 3.86 3.84 -1.24
N ILE A 69 4.20 2.72 -1.89
CA ILE A 69 5.17 2.68 -3.00
C ILE A 69 4.90 1.48 -3.93
N VAL A 70 5.27 1.61 -5.18
CA VAL A 70 5.28 0.49 -6.15
C VAL A 70 6.65 -0.19 -6.10
N HIS A 71 6.68 -1.51 -5.88
CA HIS A 71 7.93 -2.29 -5.86
C HIS A 71 8.54 -2.44 -7.25
N ALA A 72 7.74 -2.90 -8.22
CA ALA A 72 8.16 -2.95 -9.62
C ALA A 72 7.18 -2.14 -10.47
N GLU A 73 7.62 -0.97 -10.94
CA GLU A 73 6.80 -0.05 -11.71
C GLU A 73 6.67 -0.54 -13.16
N THR A 74 5.52 -1.11 -13.48
CA THR A 74 5.24 -1.72 -14.79
C THR A 74 5.40 -0.74 -15.95
N SER A 75 5.03 0.51 -15.76
CA SER A 75 5.06 1.53 -16.82
C SER A 75 6.47 1.95 -17.25
N THR A 76 7.47 1.68 -16.40
CA THR A 76 8.85 2.12 -16.63
C THR A 76 9.86 0.98 -16.58
N GLY A 77 9.47 -0.20 -16.06
CA GLY A 77 10.36 -1.35 -15.85
C GLY A 77 11.35 -1.17 -14.69
N SER A 78 11.18 -0.15 -13.85
CA SER A 78 12.09 0.08 -12.72
C SER A 78 11.69 -0.75 -11.50
N LEU A 79 12.70 -1.32 -10.82
CA LEU A 79 12.57 -2.04 -9.56
C LEU A 79 13.05 -1.15 -8.42
N GLN A 80 12.15 -0.78 -7.53
CA GLN A 80 12.43 0.05 -6.36
C GLN A 80 12.87 -0.82 -5.17
N PRO A 81 14.10 -0.70 -4.64
CA PRO A 81 14.47 -1.35 -3.39
C PRO A 81 13.59 -0.85 -2.23
N ILE A 82 12.96 -1.80 -1.51
CA ILE A 82 11.98 -1.47 -0.45
C ILE A 82 12.31 -2.10 0.90
N LYS A 83 13.22 -3.07 0.97
CA LYS A 83 13.57 -3.77 2.22
C LYS A 83 13.97 -2.79 3.33
N GLU A 84 14.93 -1.92 3.06
CA GLU A 84 15.44 -0.96 4.06
C GLU A 84 14.37 0.07 4.46
N LEU A 85 13.42 0.38 3.56
CA LEU A 85 12.29 1.24 3.89
C LEU A 85 11.35 0.56 4.87
N GLY A 86 11.03 -0.72 4.64
CA GLY A 86 10.21 -1.49 5.56
C GLY A 86 10.87 -1.65 6.94
N GLU A 87 12.17 -1.95 6.99
CA GLU A 87 12.95 -1.98 8.24
C GLU A 87 12.88 -0.63 8.98
N TYR A 88 12.98 0.48 8.25
CA TYR A 88 12.88 1.83 8.80
C TYR A 88 11.49 2.15 9.36
N LEU A 89 10.43 1.63 8.74
CA LEU A 89 9.04 1.85 9.16
C LEU A 89 8.57 0.90 10.26
N LYS A 90 9.30 -0.20 10.51
CA LYS A 90 8.92 -1.28 11.44
C LYS A 90 8.51 -0.80 12.83
N SER A 91 9.27 0.13 13.41
CA SER A 91 9.04 0.66 14.76
C SER A 91 8.12 1.88 14.81
N ARG A 92 7.59 2.30 13.65
CA ARG A 92 6.75 3.50 13.52
C ARG A 92 5.28 3.12 13.44
N ASP A 93 4.40 3.97 13.98
CA ASP A 93 2.95 3.83 13.83
C ASP A 93 2.49 4.31 12.44
N ILE A 94 3.11 3.74 11.40
CA ILE A 94 2.87 4.07 9.99
C ILE A 94 2.63 2.76 9.24
N ILE A 95 1.52 2.65 8.53
CA ILE A 95 1.20 1.49 7.68
C ILE A 95 2.01 1.57 6.39
N PHE A 96 2.74 0.50 6.07
CA PHE A 96 3.52 0.39 4.84
C PHE A 96 2.77 -0.43 3.79
N ILE A 97 2.38 0.22 2.69
CA ILE A 97 1.64 -0.39 1.57
C ILE A 97 2.57 -0.54 0.37
N VAL A 98 2.63 -1.74 -0.19
CA VAL A 98 3.46 -2.03 -1.37
C VAL A 98 2.62 -2.65 -2.48
N ASP A 99 2.67 -2.02 -3.66
CA ASP A 99 2.19 -2.62 -4.90
C ASP A 99 3.20 -3.63 -5.41
N CYS A 100 2.83 -4.91 -5.40
CA CYS A 100 3.67 -6.01 -5.86
C CYS A 100 3.11 -6.70 -7.11
N VAL A 101 2.24 -6.03 -7.85
CA VAL A 101 1.55 -6.61 -9.03
C VAL A 101 2.54 -7.18 -10.04
N THR A 102 3.66 -6.51 -10.27
CA THR A 102 4.65 -6.92 -11.28
C THR A 102 5.91 -7.55 -10.65
N SER A 103 5.94 -7.75 -9.34
CA SER A 103 7.10 -8.33 -8.65
C SER A 103 6.79 -9.63 -7.91
N PHE A 104 5.54 -9.81 -7.46
CA PHE A 104 5.15 -10.99 -6.69
C PHE A 104 5.37 -12.26 -7.49
N THR A 105 6.14 -13.21 -6.92
CA THR A 105 6.65 -14.45 -7.54
C THR A 105 7.69 -14.28 -8.66
N GLY A 106 7.85 -13.09 -9.22
CA GLY A 106 8.86 -12.84 -10.26
C GLY A 106 10.25 -12.51 -9.74
N ILE A 107 10.32 -11.97 -8.52
CA ILE A 107 11.56 -11.65 -7.81
C ILE A 107 11.38 -11.92 -6.31
N ASN A 108 12.51 -11.92 -5.57
CA ASN A 108 12.44 -12.10 -4.12
C ASN A 108 11.58 -10.99 -3.45
N LEU A 109 10.60 -11.41 -2.68
CA LEU A 109 9.71 -10.53 -1.92
C LEU A 109 9.36 -11.22 -0.58
N GLU A 110 9.90 -10.69 0.51
CA GLU A 110 9.74 -11.24 1.84
C GLU A 110 8.84 -10.31 2.66
N VAL A 111 7.53 -10.40 2.44
CA VAL A 111 6.52 -9.45 2.98
C VAL A 111 6.70 -9.24 4.47
N ASP A 112 6.76 -10.31 5.26
CA ASP A 112 6.86 -10.25 6.72
C ASP A 112 8.25 -9.76 7.18
N ASN A 113 9.33 -10.32 6.58
CA ASN A 113 10.70 -9.95 6.93
C ASN A 113 11.03 -8.51 6.56
N TRP A 114 10.42 -7.97 5.53
CA TRP A 114 10.56 -6.58 5.11
C TRP A 114 9.53 -5.66 5.76
N SER A 115 8.77 -6.16 6.73
CA SER A 115 7.78 -5.38 7.49
C SER A 115 6.77 -4.62 6.62
N ILE A 116 6.33 -5.26 5.53
CA ILE A 116 5.28 -4.73 4.66
C ILE A 116 3.93 -5.03 5.33
N ASP A 117 3.16 -3.98 5.62
CA ASP A 117 1.88 -4.14 6.30
C ASP A 117 0.76 -4.55 5.35
N ILE A 118 0.77 -4.04 4.13
CA ILE A 118 -0.20 -4.42 3.09
C ILE A 118 0.56 -4.63 1.78
N CYS A 119 0.38 -5.82 1.21
CA CYS A 119 0.92 -6.17 -0.11
C CYS A 119 -0.21 -6.69 -0.99
N TYR A 120 -0.28 -6.23 -2.22
CA TYR A 120 -1.27 -6.75 -3.18
C TYR A 120 -0.64 -7.04 -4.55
N SER A 121 -1.28 -7.98 -5.27
CA SER A 121 -0.85 -8.37 -6.61
C SER A 121 -2.05 -8.64 -7.53
N GLY A 122 -1.79 -9.14 -8.71
CA GLY A 122 -2.76 -9.58 -9.70
C GLY A 122 -2.27 -10.82 -10.42
N THR A 123 -3.16 -11.76 -10.69
CA THR A 123 -2.82 -13.08 -11.22
C THR A 123 -2.24 -13.05 -12.64
N GLN A 124 -2.58 -12.04 -13.45
CA GLN A 124 -2.17 -11.93 -14.86
C GLN A 124 -0.73 -11.41 -15.08
N LYS A 125 0.02 -11.14 -14.02
CA LYS A 125 1.42 -10.69 -14.10
C LYS A 125 2.39 -11.85 -13.78
N CYS A 126 3.27 -11.69 -12.83
CA CYS A 126 4.29 -12.70 -12.53
C CYS A 126 3.73 -14.04 -12.01
N LEU A 127 2.50 -14.09 -11.51
CA LEU A 127 1.82 -15.35 -11.21
C LEU A 127 1.50 -16.19 -12.45
N ASN A 128 1.54 -15.59 -13.64
CA ASN A 128 1.41 -16.25 -14.93
C ASN A 128 0.14 -17.12 -15.11
N VAL A 129 -0.98 -16.63 -14.61
CA VAL A 129 -2.31 -17.24 -14.78
C VAL A 129 -3.31 -16.20 -15.30
N PRO A 130 -4.49 -16.61 -15.82
CA PRO A 130 -5.50 -15.68 -16.31
C PRO A 130 -5.86 -14.58 -15.29
N PRO A 131 -6.26 -13.37 -15.75
CA PRO A 131 -6.78 -12.34 -14.87
C PRO A 131 -8.07 -12.77 -14.18
N GLY A 132 -8.35 -12.24 -13.00
CA GLY A 132 -9.59 -12.50 -12.26
C GLY A 132 -9.41 -12.54 -10.74
N LEU A 133 -8.20 -12.80 -10.25
CA LEU A 133 -7.92 -12.78 -8.82
C LEU A 133 -6.88 -11.69 -8.49
N SER A 134 -7.06 -11.09 -7.32
CA SER A 134 -6.16 -10.05 -6.79
C SER A 134 -5.77 -10.42 -5.35
N PRO A 135 -4.72 -11.23 -5.16
CA PRO A 135 -4.25 -11.57 -3.83
C PRO A 135 -3.81 -10.31 -3.07
N ILE A 136 -4.16 -10.27 -1.80
CA ILE A 136 -3.80 -9.19 -0.88
C ILE A 136 -3.50 -9.78 0.50
N THR A 137 -2.52 -9.23 1.19
CA THR A 137 -2.17 -9.61 2.56
C THR A 137 -2.21 -8.40 3.48
N PHE A 138 -2.45 -8.66 4.77
CA PHE A 138 -2.47 -7.66 5.82
C PHE A 138 -1.66 -8.15 7.03
N SER A 139 -0.77 -7.29 7.56
CA SER A 139 -0.11 -7.54 8.83
C SER A 139 -1.10 -7.40 10.00
N GLU A 140 -0.75 -7.94 11.16
CA GLU A 140 -1.50 -7.71 12.40
C GLU A 140 -1.68 -6.22 12.71
N LYS A 141 -0.67 -5.39 12.41
CA LYS A 141 -0.74 -3.94 12.58
C LYS A 141 -1.80 -3.32 11.66
N ALA A 142 -1.85 -3.74 10.40
CA ALA A 142 -2.86 -3.28 9.44
C ALA A 142 -4.27 -3.76 9.86
N LEU A 143 -4.43 -5.02 10.22
CA LEU A 143 -5.71 -5.57 10.70
C LEU A 143 -6.21 -4.83 11.95
N ASN A 144 -5.32 -4.54 12.89
CA ASN A 144 -5.66 -3.77 14.09
C ASN A 144 -6.12 -2.34 13.76
N LYS A 145 -5.50 -1.69 12.74
CA LYS A 145 -5.97 -0.37 12.28
C LYS A 145 -7.36 -0.49 11.66
N ILE A 146 -7.61 -1.49 10.81
CA ILE A 146 -8.92 -1.72 10.19
C ILE A 146 -10.00 -1.95 11.25
N LYS A 147 -9.75 -2.82 12.24
CA LYS A 147 -10.70 -3.11 13.35
C LYS A 147 -11.00 -1.90 14.24
N LYS A 148 -10.08 -0.94 14.33
CA LYS A 148 -10.23 0.28 15.15
C LYS A 148 -10.80 1.46 14.37
N ARG A 149 -11.23 1.27 13.12
CA ARG A 149 -11.84 2.34 12.32
C ARG A 149 -13.05 2.94 13.05
N LYS A 150 -13.17 4.25 12.95
CA LYS A 150 -14.32 4.99 13.49
C LYS A 150 -15.49 5.06 12.52
N GLU A 151 -15.20 5.01 11.23
CA GLU A 151 -16.17 5.10 10.16
C GLU A 151 -16.17 3.81 9.34
N LYS A 152 -17.33 3.41 8.84
CA LYS A 152 -17.46 2.27 7.93
C LYS A 152 -16.64 2.48 6.66
N VAL A 153 -16.16 1.38 6.08
CA VAL A 153 -15.53 1.42 4.75
C VAL A 153 -16.54 1.95 3.74
N THR A 154 -16.14 2.96 2.97
CA THR A 154 -17.03 3.65 2.01
C THR A 154 -17.59 2.70 0.94
N SER A 155 -16.80 1.71 0.52
CA SER A 155 -17.22 0.69 -0.44
C SER A 155 -17.65 -0.58 0.28
N TRP A 156 -18.95 -0.90 0.26
CA TRP A 156 -19.45 -2.17 0.80
C TRP A 156 -18.77 -3.37 0.12
N TYR A 157 -18.62 -3.33 -1.20
CA TYR A 157 -18.03 -4.44 -1.99
C TYR A 157 -16.55 -4.70 -1.64
N LEU A 158 -15.80 -3.67 -1.28
CA LEU A 158 -14.38 -3.77 -0.94
C LEU A 158 -14.11 -3.91 0.57
N CYS A 159 -15.14 -3.94 1.41
CA CYS A 159 -14.99 -4.13 2.85
C CYS A 159 -14.53 -5.57 3.15
N LEU A 160 -13.30 -5.71 3.66
CA LEU A 160 -12.70 -7.01 3.90
C LEU A 160 -13.14 -7.64 5.23
N LEU A 161 -13.56 -6.86 6.20
CA LEU A 161 -14.09 -7.39 7.47
C LEU A 161 -15.41 -8.12 7.26
N TYR A 162 -16.25 -7.66 6.32
CA TYR A 162 -17.50 -8.31 5.97
C TYR A 162 -17.30 -9.70 5.35
N THR A 163 -16.22 -9.90 4.59
CA THR A 163 -15.95 -11.18 3.92
C THR A 163 -15.33 -12.22 4.84
N SER A 164 -14.77 -11.81 5.97
CA SER A 164 -14.12 -12.73 6.93
C SER A 164 -15.06 -13.25 8.01
N ASP A 165 -16.17 -12.58 8.27
CA ASP A 165 -17.16 -12.98 9.28
C ASP A 165 -18.56 -12.47 8.90
N ALA A 166 -19.25 -13.26 8.05
CA ALA A 166 -20.61 -12.94 7.61
C ALA A 166 -21.67 -12.98 8.72
N ALA A 167 -21.29 -13.36 9.94
CA ALA A 167 -22.17 -13.43 11.11
C ALA A 167 -22.16 -12.17 11.98
N ASP A 168 -21.11 -11.31 11.85
CA ASP A 168 -20.98 -10.07 12.62
C ASP A 168 -21.15 -8.84 11.70
N ASP A 169 -22.39 -8.50 11.40
CA ASP A 169 -22.80 -7.44 10.46
C ASP A 169 -22.48 -6.00 10.92
N ASP A 170 -21.85 -5.80 12.08
CA ASP A 170 -21.76 -4.48 12.72
C ASP A 170 -20.56 -3.62 12.27
N HIS A 171 -19.67 -4.11 11.40
CA HIS A 171 -18.39 -3.43 11.08
C HIS A 171 -18.26 -2.87 9.66
N CYS A 172 -19.25 -3.06 8.78
CA CYS A 172 -19.25 -2.49 7.41
C CYS A 172 -20.36 -1.49 7.15
#